data_060a387eeda54603dd4dc9f8a2624813
#
_entry.id   060a387eeda54603dd4dc9f8a2624813
#
_cell.length_a   1.000
_cell.length_b   1.000
_cell.length_c   1.000
_cell.angle_alpha   90.00
_cell.angle_beta   90.00
_cell.angle_gamma   90.00
#
_symmetry.space_group_name_H-M   'P 1'
#
loop_
_entity.id
_entity.type
_entity.pdbx_description
1 polymer ?
#
loop_
_entity_poly.entity_id
_entity_poly.type
_entity_poly.pdbx_seq_one_letter_code
_entity_poly.pdbx_strand_id
1 'polypeptide(L)'
;MDDYKDSIAACCKQLRLSVNLVENAMIQTGESHQEYLYHLLEEEIRYRRETRVAKLINTAGFPLQHSFTSFDPGEVQFPAGVTVESLKALDFYRSGNNLVMYGSTGTGKTMLSICIGMEACQKGIPVKFFRTAALINQLSEAQEHGTLSQLHKRMDKAEIIILDEFGYVPYNRTGSQLLFDYLSEIHEKKVIILNTNLEFSRWVNVLYDEQMTAALVGRLMHHCHLILFPGENNRLRESSINELFTSQKGGA
;
A
#
# COMPACT_ATOMS: atom_id res chain seq x y z
N MET A 1 28.97 -29.93 25.12
CA MET A 1 27.61 -29.44 24.77
C MET A 1 27.53 -28.82 23.38
N ASP A 2 28.64 -28.66 22.66
CA ASP A 2 28.69 -28.07 21.32
C ASP A 2 28.40 -29.04 20.16
N ASP A 3 28.28 -30.35 20.46
CA ASP A 3 28.24 -31.40 19.43
C ASP A 3 26.92 -31.41 18.58
N TYR A 4 25.81 -30.89 19.10
CA TYR A 4 24.55 -30.91 18.37
C TYR A 4 24.25 -29.60 17.60
N LYS A 5 24.89 -28.48 17.92
CA LYS A 5 24.62 -27.19 17.29
C LYS A 5 24.83 -27.22 15.77
N ASP A 6 25.99 -27.74 15.36
CA ASP A 6 26.35 -27.86 13.94
C ASP A 6 25.46 -28.88 13.21
N SER A 7 25.10 -29.96 13.89
CA SER A 7 24.19 -30.99 13.36
C SER A 7 22.76 -30.43 13.18
N ILE A 8 22.25 -29.67 14.16
CA ILE A 8 20.96 -28.99 14.07
C ILE A 8 21.00 -27.95 12.94
N ALA A 9 22.07 -27.17 12.82
CA ALA A 9 22.23 -26.19 11.75
C ALA A 9 22.20 -26.85 10.35
N ALA A 10 22.87 -28.00 10.19
CA ALA A 10 22.84 -28.78 8.96
C ALA A 10 21.43 -29.28 8.62
N CYS A 11 20.70 -29.82 9.62
CA CYS A 11 19.30 -30.22 9.45
C CYS A 11 18.39 -29.04 9.10
N CYS A 12 18.53 -27.90 9.78
CA CYS A 12 17.76 -26.68 9.49
C CYS A 12 17.98 -26.23 8.04
N LYS A 13 19.21 -26.26 7.55
CA LYS A 13 19.54 -25.92 6.15
C LYS A 13 18.84 -26.85 5.17
N GLN A 14 18.86 -28.17 5.40
CA GLN A 14 18.18 -29.14 4.55
C GLN A 14 16.67 -28.98 4.55
N LEU A 15 16.08 -28.72 5.70
CA LEU A 15 14.65 -28.51 5.89
C LEU A 15 14.20 -27.08 5.56
N ARG A 16 15.11 -26.21 5.14
CA ARG A 16 14.86 -24.77 4.88
C ARG A 16 14.24 -24.06 6.11
N LEU A 17 14.67 -24.43 7.30
CA LEU A 17 14.32 -23.74 8.53
C LEU A 17 15.25 -22.53 8.75
N SER A 18 14.84 -21.59 9.59
CA SER A 18 15.62 -20.39 9.85
C SER A 18 16.87 -20.68 10.67
N VAL A 19 17.88 -19.81 10.55
CA VAL A 19 19.06 -19.86 11.45
C VAL A 19 18.67 -19.57 12.89
N ASN A 20 17.63 -18.75 13.08
CA ASN A 20 17.09 -18.40 14.40
C ASN A 20 16.61 -19.64 15.19
N LEU A 21 16.13 -20.68 14.50
CA LEU A 21 15.72 -21.92 15.15
C LEU A 21 16.89 -22.63 15.84
N VAL A 22 18.10 -22.55 15.27
CA VAL A 22 19.30 -23.13 15.90
C VAL A 22 19.61 -22.45 17.21
N GLU A 23 19.50 -21.12 17.28
CA GLU A 23 19.73 -20.34 18.49
C GLU A 23 18.65 -20.63 19.53
N ASN A 24 17.38 -20.65 19.10
CA ASN A 24 16.25 -20.96 19.98
C ASN A 24 16.35 -22.39 20.54
N ALA A 25 16.81 -23.37 19.75
CA ALA A 25 17.01 -24.74 20.22
C ALA A 25 18.03 -24.87 21.37
N MET A 26 18.93 -23.90 21.51
CA MET A 26 19.92 -23.90 22.59
C MET A 26 19.40 -23.29 23.89
N ILE A 27 18.38 -22.43 23.84
CA ILE A 27 17.87 -21.67 24.99
C ILE A 27 16.46 -22.08 25.41
N GLN A 28 15.70 -22.71 24.51
CA GLN A 28 14.34 -23.14 24.80
C GLN A 28 14.29 -24.22 25.87
N THR A 29 13.31 -24.14 26.74
CA THR A 29 13.04 -25.14 27.79
C THR A 29 11.60 -25.63 27.66
N GLY A 30 11.34 -26.84 28.18
CA GLY A 30 10.00 -27.42 28.28
C GLY A 30 9.97 -28.51 29.33
N GLU A 31 8.84 -28.73 29.97
CA GLU A 31 8.65 -29.77 30.98
C GLU A 31 8.62 -31.19 30.35
N SER A 32 8.32 -31.25 29.06
CA SER A 32 8.36 -32.48 28.25
C SER A 32 9.03 -32.24 26.90
N HIS A 33 9.48 -33.31 26.25
CA HIS A 33 10.01 -33.24 24.89
C HIS A 33 8.99 -32.73 23.86
N GLN A 34 7.73 -33.02 24.07
CA GLN A 34 6.63 -32.58 23.22
C GLN A 34 6.42 -31.07 23.35
N GLU A 35 6.40 -30.54 24.56
CA GLU A 35 6.26 -29.12 24.85
C GLU A 35 7.43 -28.32 24.30
N TYR A 36 8.67 -28.80 24.53
CA TYR A 36 9.88 -28.21 23.95
C TYR A 36 9.78 -28.10 22.42
N LEU A 37 9.40 -29.20 21.74
CA LEU A 37 9.27 -29.21 20.29
C LEU A 37 8.17 -28.28 19.80
N TYR A 38 7.02 -28.24 20.49
CA TYR A 38 5.90 -27.36 20.19
C TYR A 38 6.34 -25.89 20.23
N HIS A 39 6.95 -25.46 21.30
CA HIS A 39 7.43 -24.06 21.44
C HIS A 39 8.51 -23.73 20.41
N LEU A 40 9.40 -24.64 20.11
CA LEU A 40 10.43 -24.42 19.09
C LEU A 40 9.82 -24.20 17.68
N LEU A 41 8.83 -25.00 17.33
CA LEU A 41 8.12 -24.87 16.05
C LEU A 41 7.24 -23.60 15.99
N GLU A 42 6.62 -23.23 17.11
CA GLU A 42 5.79 -22.03 17.21
C GLU A 42 6.65 -20.76 17.01
N GLU A 43 7.84 -20.72 17.61
CA GLU A 43 8.84 -19.66 17.40
C GLU A 43 9.29 -19.57 15.94
N GLU A 44 9.53 -20.70 15.27
CA GLU A 44 9.91 -20.72 13.85
C GLU A 44 8.78 -20.18 12.96
N ILE A 45 7.53 -20.54 13.25
CA ILE A 45 6.35 -20.02 12.53
C ILE A 45 6.23 -18.50 12.72
N ARG A 46 6.41 -18.01 13.96
CA ARG A 46 6.39 -16.59 14.28
C ARG A 46 7.48 -15.84 13.53
N TYR A 47 8.71 -16.31 13.59
CA TYR A 47 9.86 -15.70 12.92
C TYR A 47 9.66 -15.62 11.39
N ARG A 48 9.17 -16.70 10.77
CA ARG A 48 8.86 -16.72 9.35
C ARG A 48 7.77 -15.71 8.96
N ARG A 49 6.73 -15.62 9.80
CA ARG A 49 5.65 -14.65 9.59
C ARG A 49 6.18 -13.22 9.66
N GLU A 50 6.95 -12.89 10.69
CA GLU A 50 7.54 -11.57 10.87
C GLU A 50 8.50 -11.21 9.72
N THR A 51 9.37 -12.12 9.34
CA THR A 51 10.30 -11.96 8.22
C THR A 51 9.55 -11.73 6.90
N ARG A 52 8.47 -12.49 6.66
CA ARG A 52 7.63 -12.32 5.48
C ARG A 52 6.96 -10.94 5.48
N VAL A 53 6.38 -10.52 6.58
CA VAL A 53 5.74 -9.21 6.73
C VAL A 53 6.74 -8.08 6.49
N ALA A 54 7.92 -8.13 7.14
CA ALA A 54 8.98 -7.16 6.95
C ALA A 54 9.40 -7.06 5.47
N LYS A 55 9.53 -8.20 4.79
CA LYS A 55 9.84 -8.24 3.36
C LYS A 55 8.74 -7.60 2.50
N LEU A 56 7.46 -7.86 2.81
CA LEU A 56 6.33 -7.25 2.10
C LEU A 56 6.33 -5.74 2.26
N ILE A 57 6.51 -5.23 3.48
CA ILE A 57 6.57 -3.80 3.78
C ILE A 57 7.75 -3.15 3.04
N ASN A 58 8.94 -3.73 3.12
CA ASN A 58 10.14 -3.20 2.46
C ASN A 58 10.00 -3.17 0.92
N THR A 59 9.29 -4.13 0.34
CA THR A 59 9.10 -4.20 -1.10
C THR A 59 7.90 -3.41 -1.60
N ALA A 60 7.01 -2.97 -0.72
CA ALA A 60 5.82 -2.19 -1.08
C ALA A 60 6.16 -0.80 -1.62
N GLY A 61 7.24 -0.17 -1.14
CA GLY A 61 7.68 1.16 -1.59
C GLY A 61 6.96 2.31 -0.89
N PHE A 62 6.46 2.10 0.32
CA PHE A 62 5.86 3.18 1.12
C PHE A 62 6.87 4.29 1.43
N PRO A 63 6.51 5.57 1.27
CA PRO A 63 7.42 6.68 1.58
C PRO A 63 7.65 6.85 3.08
N LEU A 64 6.67 6.49 3.89
CA LEU A 64 6.66 6.52 5.35
C LEU A 64 5.88 5.30 5.86
N GLN A 65 6.05 4.96 7.13
CA GLN A 65 5.24 3.95 7.79
C GLN A 65 4.19 4.64 8.66
N HIS A 66 2.94 4.30 8.43
CA HIS A 66 1.80 4.77 9.22
C HIS A 66 0.95 3.57 9.67
N SER A 67 0.26 3.75 10.79
CA SER A 67 -0.67 2.75 11.30
C SER A 67 -2.03 3.40 11.58
N PHE A 68 -3.07 2.59 11.66
CA PHE A 68 -4.40 3.08 12.01
C PHE A 68 -4.48 3.70 13.41
N THR A 69 -3.53 3.41 14.31
CA THR A 69 -3.48 4.04 15.63
C THR A 69 -3.12 5.53 15.58
N SER A 70 -2.43 5.95 14.52
CA SER A 70 -2.08 7.36 14.27
C SER A 70 -3.02 8.07 13.30
N PHE A 71 -3.98 7.35 12.72
CA PHE A 71 -4.94 7.94 11.79
C PHE A 71 -6.17 8.46 12.52
N ASP A 72 -6.40 9.77 12.40
CA ASP A 72 -7.64 10.41 12.85
C ASP A 72 -8.59 10.53 11.65
N PRO A 73 -9.75 9.86 11.66
CA PRO A 73 -10.74 9.96 10.59
C PRO A 73 -11.33 11.37 10.47
N GLY A 74 -11.39 12.14 11.56
CA GLY A 74 -11.83 13.54 11.55
C GLY A 74 -13.11 13.78 10.72
N GLU A 75 -12.98 14.61 9.68
CA GLU A 75 -14.06 14.97 8.75
C GLU A 75 -14.19 14.01 7.56
N VAL A 76 -13.45 12.90 7.53
CA VAL A 76 -13.49 11.93 6.42
C VAL A 76 -14.89 11.34 6.30
N GLN A 77 -15.44 11.38 5.08
CA GLN A 77 -16.77 10.84 4.79
C GLN A 77 -16.62 9.48 4.10
N PHE A 78 -17.09 8.47 4.80
CA PHE A 78 -17.10 7.09 4.27
C PHE A 78 -18.45 6.78 3.62
N PRO A 79 -18.48 6.05 2.50
CA PRO A 79 -19.73 5.59 1.91
C PRO A 79 -20.42 4.56 2.81
N ALA A 80 -21.70 4.31 2.55
CA ALA A 80 -22.48 3.34 3.32
C ALA A 80 -21.79 1.96 3.38
N GLY A 81 -21.69 1.40 4.58
CA GLY A 81 -21.06 0.10 4.82
C GLY A 81 -19.53 0.11 4.92
N VAL A 82 -18.89 1.28 4.73
CA VAL A 82 -17.44 1.43 4.92
C VAL A 82 -17.16 2.15 6.23
N THR A 83 -16.33 1.58 7.05
CA THR A 83 -15.84 2.17 8.31
C THR A 83 -14.33 1.99 8.41
N VAL A 84 -13.68 2.66 9.36
CA VAL A 84 -12.26 2.46 9.63
C VAL A 84 -11.96 1.00 9.98
N GLU A 85 -12.85 0.35 10.73
CA GLU A 85 -12.75 -1.06 11.11
C GLU A 85 -12.86 -1.99 9.90
N SER A 86 -13.78 -1.73 8.96
CA SER A 86 -13.93 -2.51 7.74
C SER A 86 -12.73 -2.33 6.80
N LEU A 87 -12.14 -1.13 6.75
CA LEU A 87 -10.89 -0.88 6.02
C LEU A 87 -9.71 -1.63 6.65
N LYS A 88 -9.60 -1.63 7.98
CA LYS A 88 -8.61 -2.40 8.72
C LYS A 88 -8.83 -3.91 8.58
N ALA A 89 -10.08 -4.36 8.49
CA ALA A 89 -10.42 -5.76 8.20
C ALA A 89 -10.07 -6.15 6.75
N LEU A 90 -9.93 -5.18 5.85
CA LEU A 90 -9.73 -5.33 4.39
C LEU A 90 -10.96 -5.95 3.69
N ASP A 91 -12.17 -5.58 4.11
CA ASP A 91 -13.40 -6.12 3.55
C ASP A 91 -13.56 -5.74 2.07
N PHE A 92 -13.14 -4.52 1.69
CA PHE A 92 -13.11 -4.05 0.31
C PHE A 92 -12.24 -4.95 -0.59
N TYR A 93 -11.09 -5.42 -0.07
CA TYR A 93 -10.20 -6.33 -0.80
C TYR A 93 -10.85 -7.68 -1.02
N ARG A 94 -11.50 -8.25 0.01
CA ARG A 94 -12.23 -9.53 -0.11
C ARG A 94 -13.39 -9.46 -1.10
N SER A 95 -14.01 -8.29 -1.21
CA SER A 95 -15.12 -8.04 -2.14
C SER A 95 -14.65 -7.63 -3.54
N GLY A 96 -13.34 -7.49 -3.76
CA GLY A 96 -12.78 -7.03 -5.03
C GLY A 96 -13.07 -5.57 -5.37
N ASN A 97 -13.42 -4.75 -4.36
CA ASN A 97 -13.73 -3.34 -4.55
C ASN A 97 -12.47 -2.47 -4.54
N ASN A 98 -12.39 -1.53 -5.46
CA ASN A 98 -11.40 -0.47 -5.45
C ASN A 98 -11.71 0.57 -4.38
N LEU A 99 -10.72 1.36 -3.98
CA LEU A 99 -10.90 2.55 -3.16
C LEU A 99 -10.44 3.78 -3.94
N VAL A 100 -11.29 4.79 -4.03
CA VAL A 100 -10.89 6.11 -4.51
C VAL A 100 -11.03 7.11 -3.38
N MET A 101 -9.93 7.76 -3.03
CA MET A 101 -9.85 8.80 -2.01
C MET A 101 -9.76 10.15 -2.71
N TYR A 102 -10.79 10.96 -2.57
CA TYR A 102 -10.90 12.26 -3.22
C TYR A 102 -10.94 13.40 -2.19
N GLY A 103 -10.21 14.46 -2.44
CA GLY A 103 -10.22 15.68 -1.64
C GLY A 103 -8.97 16.51 -1.76
N SER A 104 -8.90 17.65 -1.05
CA SER A 104 -7.81 18.61 -1.09
C SER A 104 -6.46 18.01 -0.64
N THR A 105 -5.37 18.67 -1.02
CA THR A 105 -4.01 18.25 -0.60
C THR A 105 -3.86 18.41 0.92
N GLY A 106 -3.17 17.46 1.56
CA GLY A 106 -2.87 17.54 3.00
C GLY A 106 -3.99 17.07 3.93
N THR A 107 -5.08 16.48 3.41
CA THR A 107 -6.24 16.03 4.18
C THR A 107 -6.13 14.61 4.74
N GLY A 108 -5.02 13.89 4.52
CA GLY A 108 -4.80 12.56 5.10
C GLY A 108 -4.99 11.37 4.14
N LYS A 109 -5.35 11.58 2.84
CA LYS A 109 -5.54 10.51 1.85
C LYS A 109 -4.37 9.53 1.77
N THR A 110 -3.16 10.06 1.56
CA THR A 110 -1.92 9.27 1.50
C THR A 110 -1.68 8.49 2.78
N MET A 111 -1.95 9.11 3.95
CA MET A 111 -1.81 8.45 5.24
C MET A 111 -2.75 7.26 5.36
N LEU A 112 -4.05 7.42 5.03
CA LEU A 112 -5.01 6.33 5.08
C LEU A 112 -4.64 5.20 4.12
N SER A 113 -4.24 5.51 2.89
CA SER A 113 -3.82 4.46 1.94
C SER A 113 -2.58 3.70 2.41
N ILE A 114 -1.62 4.36 3.07
CA ILE A 114 -0.46 3.70 3.68
C ILE A 114 -0.91 2.82 4.87
N CYS A 115 -1.78 3.31 5.75
CA CYS A 115 -2.33 2.51 6.86
C CYS A 115 -2.97 1.21 6.35
N ILE A 116 -3.80 1.31 5.31
CA ILE A 116 -4.44 0.15 4.67
C ILE A 116 -3.38 -0.78 4.07
N GLY A 117 -2.41 -0.24 3.35
CA GLY A 117 -1.34 -1.03 2.73
C GLY A 117 -0.46 -1.75 3.76
N MET A 118 -0.13 -1.09 4.88
CA MET A 118 0.59 -1.69 6.00
C MET A 118 -0.20 -2.84 6.63
N GLU A 119 -1.49 -2.64 6.88
CA GLU A 119 -2.38 -3.68 7.41
C GLU A 119 -2.48 -4.89 6.46
N ALA A 120 -2.56 -4.62 5.14
CA ALA A 120 -2.53 -5.67 4.12
C ALA A 120 -1.21 -6.49 4.19
N CYS A 121 -0.06 -5.82 4.28
CA CYS A 121 1.23 -6.49 4.43
C CYS A 121 1.29 -7.34 5.72
N GLN A 122 0.74 -6.85 6.84
CA GLN A 122 0.67 -7.60 8.10
C GLN A 122 -0.20 -8.88 7.98
N LYS A 123 -1.22 -8.84 7.12
CA LYS A 123 -2.05 -10.01 6.78
C LYS A 123 -1.47 -10.87 5.65
N GLY A 124 -0.25 -10.55 5.20
CA GLY A 124 0.49 -11.32 4.21
C GLY A 124 0.10 -11.04 2.75
N ILE A 125 -0.66 -9.98 2.49
CA ILE A 125 -1.10 -9.54 1.16
C ILE A 125 -0.03 -8.61 0.58
N PRO A 126 0.52 -8.91 -0.61
CA PRO A 126 1.53 -8.07 -1.25
C PRO A 126 0.93 -6.76 -1.78
N VAL A 127 1.57 -5.64 -1.45
CA VAL A 127 1.16 -4.30 -1.86
C VAL A 127 2.27 -3.63 -2.67
N LYS A 128 1.90 -2.78 -3.62
CA LYS A 128 2.81 -1.82 -4.26
C LYS A 128 2.24 -0.42 -4.15
N PHE A 129 3.08 0.49 -3.68
CA PHE A 129 2.78 1.91 -3.59
C PHE A 129 3.57 2.66 -4.66
N PHE A 130 2.88 3.50 -5.42
CA PHE A 130 3.50 4.38 -6.41
C PHE A 130 2.95 5.81 -6.26
N ARG A 131 3.84 6.80 -6.35
CA ARG A 131 3.41 8.09 -6.85
C ARG A 131 3.14 7.95 -8.33
N THR A 132 1.98 8.39 -8.80
CA THR A 132 1.55 8.12 -10.17
C THR A 132 2.54 8.63 -11.21
N ALA A 133 3.11 9.82 -11.01
CA ALA A 133 4.15 10.37 -11.90
C ALA A 133 5.41 9.47 -11.96
N ALA A 134 5.83 8.91 -10.82
CA ALA A 134 6.99 8.01 -10.78
C ALA A 134 6.72 6.68 -11.49
N LEU A 135 5.50 6.16 -11.39
CA LEU A 135 5.09 4.96 -12.13
C LEU A 135 5.12 5.21 -13.64
N ILE A 136 4.59 6.34 -14.09
CA ILE A 136 4.59 6.73 -15.51
C ILE A 136 6.02 6.82 -16.05
N ASN A 137 6.93 7.44 -15.30
CA ASN A 137 8.34 7.51 -15.70
C ASN A 137 8.96 6.11 -15.82
N GLN A 138 8.70 5.22 -14.84
CA GLN A 138 9.18 3.83 -14.90
C GLN A 138 8.62 3.06 -16.10
N LEU A 139 7.32 3.26 -16.43
CA LEU A 139 6.70 2.65 -17.61
C LEU A 139 7.33 3.17 -18.91
N SER A 140 7.55 4.48 -19.01
CA SER A 140 8.17 5.12 -20.19
C SER A 140 9.61 4.64 -20.38
N GLU A 141 10.43 4.66 -19.33
CA GLU A 141 11.81 4.13 -19.38
C GLU A 141 11.85 2.64 -19.76
N ALA A 142 10.94 1.85 -19.17
CA ALA A 142 10.86 0.42 -19.48
C ALA A 142 10.42 0.16 -20.93
N GLN A 143 9.55 1.00 -21.49
CA GLN A 143 9.16 0.97 -22.89
C GLN A 143 10.33 1.28 -23.82
N GLU A 144 11.07 2.36 -23.53
CA GLU A 144 12.25 2.78 -24.29
C GLU A 144 13.35 1.71 -24.31
N HIS A 145 13.55 1.02 -23.18
CA HIS A 145 14.57 -0.02 -23.04
C HIS A 145 14.07 -1.43 -23.42
N GLY A 146 12.82 -1.60 -23.85
CA GLY A 146 12.24 -2.91 -24.18
C GLY A 146 12.08 -3.86 -22.97
N THR A 147 12.00 -3.32 -21.75
CA THR A 147 11.92 -4.08 -20.49
C THR A 147 10.55 -4.03 -19.83
N LEU A 148 9.51 -3.51 -20.53
CA LEU A 148 8.16 -3.32 -20.00
C LEU A 148 7.57 -4.62 -19.43
N SER A 149 7.75 -5.75 -20.12
CA SER A 149 7.28 -7.06 -19.65
C SER A 149 7.94 -7.50 -18.34
N GLN A 150 9.20 -7.11 -18.09
CA GLN A 150 9.89 -7.40 -16.83
C GLN A 150 9.35 -6.52 -15.70
N LEU A 151 9.03 -5.25 -15.99
CA LEU A 151 8.40 -4.34 -15.04
C LEU A 151 7.01 -4.87 -14.65
N HIS A 152 6.17 -5.25 -15.61
CA HIS A 152 4.85 -5.85 -15.36
C HIS A 152 4.97 -7.10 -14.47
N LYS A 153 5.85 -8.06 -14.79
CA LYS A 153 6.09 -9.25 -13.95
C LYS A 153 6.49 -8.93 -12.51
N ARG A 154 7.19 -7.81 -12.26
CA ARG A 154 7.52 -7.38 -10.89
C ARG A 154 6.29 -6.80 -10.18
N MET A 155 5.46 -6.04 -10.90
CA MET A 155 4.22 -5.47 -10.38
C MET A 155 3.12 -6.52 -10.19
N ASP A 156 3.14 -7.59 -10.99
CA ASP A 156 2.16 -8.68 -10.94
C ASP A 156 2.13 -9.45 -9.62
N LYS A 157 3.22 -9.39 -8.86
CA LYS A 157 3.29 -10.01 -7.52
C LYS A 157 2.43 -9.30 -6.49
N ALA A 158 2.05 -8.05 -6.74
CA ALA A 158 1.18 -7.30 -5.85
C ALA A 158 -0.29 -7.65 -6.11
N GLU A 159 -1.07 -7.71 -5.05
CA GLU A 159 -2.53 -7.90 -5.07
C GLU A 159 -3.27 -6.56 -4.89
N ILE A 160 -2.62 -5.61 -4.21
CA ILE A 160 -3.11 -4.24 -4.05
C ILE A 160 -2.10 -3.27 -4.67
N ILE A 161 -2.59 -2.37 -5.52
CA ILE A 161 -1.82 -1.28 -6.11
C ILE A 161 -2.33 0.05 -5.54
N ILE A 162 -1.44 0.80 -4.91
CA ILE A 162 -1.74 2.15 -4.41
C ILE A 162 -1.14 3.16 -5.37
N LEU A 163 -2.00 4.02 -5.92
CA LEU A 163 -1.64 5.13 -6.79
C LEU A 163 -1.89 6.44 -6.07
N ASP A 164 -0.82 7.07 -5.63
CA ASP A 164 -0.89 8.36 -4.95
C ASP A 164 -0.67 9.52 -5.91
N GLU A 165 -1.24 10.69 -5.59
CA GLU A 165 -1.11 11.92 -6.36
C GLU A 165 -1.58 11.78 -7.82
N PHE A 166 -2.64 10.99 -8.07
CA PHE A 166 -3.19 10.86 -9.42
C PHE A 166 -3.74 12.18 -9.94
N GLY A 167 -3.21 12.62 -11.09
CA GLY A 167 -3.62 13.85 -11.74
C GLY A 167 -3.00 15.14 -11.17
N TYR A 168 -2.07 15.05 -10.22
CA TYR A 168 -1.44 16.21 -9.62
C TYR A 168 -0.53 16.99 -10.59
N VAL A 169 0.13 16.28 -11.50
CA VAL A 169 1.00 16.85 -12.55
C VAL A 169 0.51 16.35 -13.91
N PRO A 170 0.45 17.21 -14.92
CA PRO A 170 0.15 16.76 -16.28
C PRO A 170 1.24 15.78 -16.76
N TYR A 171 0.80 14.66 -17.32
CA TYR A 171 1.71 13.66 -17.89
C TYR A 171 1.92 13.96 -19.38
N ASN A 172 2.90 13.34 -20.02
CA ASN A 172 2.95 13.34 -21.47
C ASN A 172 1.98 12.28 -22.05
N ARG A 173 1.64 12.44 -23.32
CA ARG A 173 0.63 11.59 -24.00
C ARG A 173 1.01 10.11 -23.98
N THR A 174 2.28 9.79 -24.23
CA THR A 174 2.81 8.42 -24.20
C THR A 174 2.70 7.80 -22.81
N GLY A 175 3.12 8.54 -21.78
CA GLY A 175 3.04 8.07 -20.38
C GLY A 175 1.60 7.86 -19.92
N SER A 176 0.66 8.71 -20.36
CA SER A 176 -0.76 8.54 -20.08
C SER A 176 -1.32 7.27 -20.73
N GLN A 177 -0.92 6.98 -21.97
CA GLN A 177 -1.29 5.75 -22.66
C GLN A 177 -0.77 4.51 -21.93
N LEU A 178 0.51 4.50 -21.54
CA LEU A 178 1.11 3.39 -20.82
C LEU A 178 0.45 3.16 -19.45
N LEU A 179 0.10 4.22 -18.74
CA LEU A 179 -0.65 4.12 -17.49
C LEU A 179 -2.04 3.52 -17.71
N PHE A 180 -2.76 3.99 -18.73
CA PHE A 180 -4.07 3.47 -19.09
C PHE A 180 -4.02 1.98 -19.45
N ASP A 181 -3.04 1.58 -20.26
CA ASP A 181 -2.86 0.19 -20.67
C ASP A 181 -2.58 -0.69 -19.45
N TYR A 182 -1.68 -0.24 -18.56
CA TYR A 182 -1.40 -0.95 -17.31
C TYR A 182 -2.63 -1.08 -16.41
N LEU A 183 -3.36 0.02 -16.16
CA LEU A 183 -4.56 -0.01 -15.32
C LEU A 183 -5.68 -0.85 -15.94
N SER A 184 -5.77 -0.88 -17.27
CA SER A 184 -6.71 -1.74 -17.98
C SER A 184 -6.36 -3.23 -17.87
N GLU A 185 -5.06 -3.56 -17.87
CA GLU A 185 -4.59 -4.93 -17.73
C GLU A 185 -4.85 -5.50 -16.32
N ILE A 186 -4.68 -4.67 -15.28
CA ILE A 186 -4.85 -5.11 -13.89
C ILE A 186 -6.30 -4.99 -13.37
N HIS A 187 -7.19 -4.35 -14.15
CA HIS A 187 -8.61 -4.24 -13.81
C HIS A 187 -9.22 -5.63 -13.54
N GLU A 188 -10.01 -5.76 -12.48
CA GLU A 188 -10.61 -7.00 -11.98
C GLU A 188 -9.62 -8.10 -11.52
N LYS A 189 -8.32 -7.93 -11.77
CA LYS A 189 -7.28 -8.86 -11.29
C LYS A 189 -6.67 -8.42 -9.97
N LYS A 190 -6.67 -7.13 -9.70
CA LYS A 190 -6.06 -6.51 -8.52
C LYS A 190 -6.96 -5.42 -7.97
N VAL A 191 -6.82 -5.16 -6.69
CA VAL A 191 -7.49 -4.03 -6.06
C VAL A 191 -6.64 -2.78 -6.22
N ILE A 192 -7.27 -1.68 -6.62
CA ILE A 192 -6.63 -0.38 -6.81
C ILE A 192 -7.09 0.56 -5.70
N ILE A 193 -6.14 1.19 -5.02
CA ILE A 193 -6.36 2.32 -4.11
C ILE A 193 -5.80 3.55 -4.80
N LEU A 194 -6.65 4.53 -5.10
CA LEU A 194 -6.28 5.71 -5.86
C LEU A 194 -6.54 6.97 -5.05
N ASN A 195 -5.51 7.81 -4.87
CA ASN A 195 -5.60 9.10 -4.21
C ASN A 195 -5.55 10.21 -5.24
N THR A 196 -6.55 11.09 -5.24
CA THR A 196 -6.62 12.23 -6.16
C THR A 196 -7.22 13.47 -5.49
N ASN A 197 -6.79 14.62 -5.94
CA ASN A 197 -7.43 15.90 -5.66
C ASN A 197 -8.18 16.45 -6.88
N LEU A 198 -8.16 15.69 -7.99
CA LEU A 198 -8.72 16.10 -9.26
C LEU A 198 -10.13 15.50 -9.44
N GLU A 199 -11.10 16.32 -9.76
CA GLU A 199 -12.44 15.87 -10.13
C GLU A 199 -12.40 14.96 -11.35
N PHE A 200 -13.26 13.94 -11.39
CA PHE A 200 -13.31 12.96 -12.49
C PHE A 200 -13.48 13.60 -13.87
N SER A 201 -14.27 14.68 -13.95
CA SER A 201 -14.47 15.49 -15.16
C SER A 201 -13.17 16.09 -15.72
N ARG A 202 -12.17 16.29 -14.85
CA ARG A 202 -10.87 16.85 -15.24
C ARG A 202 -9.82 15.80 -15.57
N TRP A 203 -10.12 14.50 -15.41
CA TRP A 203 -9.16 13.44 -15.72
C TRP A 203 -8.79 13.39 -17.20
N VAL A 204 -9.67 13.93 -18.10
CA VAL A 204 -9.36 14.11 -19.50
C VAL A 204 -8.11 14.98 -19.73
N ASN A 205 -7.85 15.96 -18.84
CA ASN A 205 -6.65 16.80 -18.92
C ASN A 205 -5.35 16.04 -18.58
N VAL A 206 -5.48 14.90 -17.92
CA VAL A 206 -4.38 14.04 -17.50
C VAL A 206 -4.13 12.93 -18.52
N LEU A 207 -5.20 12.36 -19.06
CA LEU A 207 -5.18 11.23 -19.98
C LEU A 207 -5.18 11.67 -21.45
N TYR A 208 -5.45 12.96 -21.74
CA TYR A 208 -5.45 13.58 -23.06
C TYR A 208 -6.42 12.95 -24.09
N ASP A 209 -7.34 12.10 -23.64
CA ASP A 209 -8.31 11.42 -24.48
C ASP A 209 -9.61 11.18 -23.71
N GLU A 210 -10.73 11.64 -24.28
CA GLU A 210 -12.04 11.54 -23.64
C GLU A 210 -12.53 10.09 -23.54
N GLN A 211 -12.28 9.28 -24.57
CA GLN A 211 -12.73 7.88 -24.61
C GLN A 211 -11.93 7.04 -23.61
N MET A 212 -10.61 7.23 -23.58
CA MET A 212 -9.76 6.59 -22.58
C MET A 212 -10.17 6.98 -21.16
N THR A 213 -10.44 8.27 -20.94
CA THR A 213 -10.88 8.77 -19.64
C THR A 213 -12.19 8.14 -19.21
N ALA A 214 -13.20 8.14 -20.09
CA ALA A 214 -14.50 7.54 -19.80
C ALA A 214 -14.37 6.03 -19.51
N ALA A 215 -13.56 5.32 -20.29
CA ALA A 215 -13.30 3.89 -20.11
C ALA A 215 -12.59 3.60 -18.77
N LEU A 216 -11.58 4.39 -18.40
CA LEU A 216 -10.86 4.20 -17.15
C LEU A 216 -11.74 4.52 -15.92
N VAL A 217 -12.45 5.64 -15.95
CA VAL A 217 -13.39 6.03 -14.89
C VAL A 217 -14.47 4.96 -14.74
N GLY A 218 -15.09 4.52 -15.85
CA GLY A 218 -16.10 3.47 -15.83
C GLY A 218 -15.61 2.17 -15.18
N ARG A 219 -14.39 1.73 -15.52
CA ARG A 219 -13.77 0.51 -14.95
C ARG A 219 -13.44 0.68 -13.46
N LEU A 220 -12.79 1.77 -13.08
CA LEU A 220 -12.39 2.01 -11.69
C LEU A 220 -13.59 2.18 -10.76
N MET A 221 -14.66 2.82 -11.23
CA MET A 221 -15.84 3.14 -10.42
C MET A 221 -16.88 2.01 -10.38
N HIS A 222 -16.80 1.03 -11.27
CA HIS A 222 -17.78 -0.06 -11.34
C HIS A 222 -17.88 -0.87 -10.03
N HIS A 223 -16.73 -1.15 -9.41
CA HIS A 223 -16.62 -1.77 -8.11
C HIS A 223 -15.71 -0.90 -7.22
N CYS A 224 -16.26 0.19 -6.66
CA CYS A 224 -15.45 1.17 -5.95
C CYS A 224 -16.18 1.75 -4.75
N HIS A 225 -15.44 1.96 -3.68
CA HIS A 225 -15.85 2.82 -2.57
C HIS A 225 -15.16 4.18 -2.72
N LEU A 226 -15.97 5.22 -2.86
CA LEU A 226 -15.48 6.61 -2.90
C LEU A 226 -15.44 7.16 -1.46
N ILE A 227 -14.25 7.50 -0.98
CA ILE A 227 -14.02 8.11 0.33
C ILE A 227 -13.69 9.58 0.12
N LEU A 228 -14.44 10.47 0.76
CA LEU A 228 -14.29 11.91 0.59
C LEU A 228 -13.50 12.50 1.75
N PHE A 229 -12.58 13.40 1.42
CA PHE A 229 -11.75 14.15 2.35
C PHE A 229 -12.04 15.65 2.22
N PRO A 230 -13.17 16.15 2.79
CA PRO A 230 -13.60 17.53 2.63
C PRO A 230 -12.78 18.54 3.44
N GLY A 231 -11.97 18.07 4.40
CA GLY A 231 -11.25 18.90 5.35
C GLY A 231 -10.23 19.86 4.73
N GLU A 232 -9.77 20.80 5.54
CA GLU A 232 -8.66 21.68 5.21
C GLU A 232 -7.31 20.96 5.28
N ASN A 233 -6.26 21.60 4.78
CA ASN A 233 -4.92 21.05 4.78
C ASN A 233 -4.35 20.93 6.20
N ASN A 234 -4.35 19.72 6.76
CA ASN A 234 -3.84 19.43 8.10
C ASN A 234 -2.37 19.83 8.28
N ARG A 235 -1.55 19.74 7.21
CA ARG A 235 -0.15 20.18 7.25
C ARG A 235 0.00 21.68 7.50
N LEU A 236 -0.96 22.48 7.06
CA LEU A 236 -0.99 23.92 7.36
C LEU A 236 -1.50 24.19 8.78
N ARG A 237 -2.40 23.36 9.29
CA ARG A 237 -2.91 23.49 10.67
C ARG A 237 -1.84 23.16 11.72
N GLU A 238 -0.96 22.20 11.43
CA GLU A 238 0.13 21.77 12.31
C GLU A 238 1.40 22.64 12.17
N SER A 239 1.48 23.49 11.15
CA SER A 239 2.64 24.33 10.94
C SER A 239 2.51 25.66 11.71
N SER A 240 3.61 26.13 12.31
CA SER A 240 3.72 27.46 12.96
C SER A 240 3.39 28.63 12.01
N ILE A 241 3.26 28.39 10.70
CA ILE A 241 2.81 29.37 9.70
C ILE A 241 1.37 29.81 9.99
N ASN A 242 0.54 28.95 10.58
CA ASN A 242 -0.84 29.30 10.94
C ASN A 242 -0.91 30.43 11.99
N GLU A 243 0.07 30.52 12.88
CA GLU A 243 0.18 31.61 13.87
C GLU A 243 0.44 32.97 13.20
N LEU A 244 1.15 32.97 12.07
CA LEU A 244 1.46 34.18 11.30
C LEU A 244 0.24 34.72 10.53
N PHE A 245 -0.65 33.85 10.06
CA PHE A 245 -1.86 34.25 9.32
C PHE A 245 -3.06 34.60 10.22
N THR A 246 -3.13 34.01 11.42
CA THR A 246 -4.17 34.35 12.41
C THR A 246 -3.89 35.66 13.14
N SER A 247 -2.63 36.04 13.33
CA SER A 247 -2.27 37.32 13.95
C SER A 247 -2.53 38.56 13.06
N GLN A 248 -2.72 38.39 11.75
CA GLN A 248 -3.06 39.50 10.83
C GLN A 248 -4.59 39.74 10.71
N LYS A 249 -5.46 38.85 11.19
CA LYS A 249 -6.91 39.04 11.15
C LYS A 249 -7.52 39.67 12.43
N GLY A 250 -6.69 39.92 13.44
CA GLY A 250 -7.10 40.51 14.73
C GLY A 250 -6.82 42.00 14.89
N GLY A 251 -6.46 42.71 13.83
CA GLY A 251 -6.16 44.15 13.85
C GLY A 251 -6.93 44.90 12.78
N ALA A 252 -8.23 45.04 12.98
CA ALA A 252 -9.06 46.01 12.27
C ALA A 252 -10.22 46.43 13.18
#